data_e2464231068f18be459843564a5fcb2f
#
_entry.id   e2464231068f18be459843564a5fcb2f
#
_cell.length_a   1.000
_cell.length_b   1.000
_cell.length_c   1.000
_cell.angle_alpha   90.00
_cell.angle_beta   90.00
_cell.angle_gamma   90.00
#
_symmetry.space_group_name_H-M   'P 1'
#
loop_
_entity.id
_entity.type
_entity.pdbx_description
1 polymer ?
#
loop_
_entity_poly.entity_id
_entity_poly.type
_entity_poly.pdbx_seq_one_letter_code
_entity_poly.pdbx_strand_id
1 'polypeptide(L)'
;MAETLGDALAYPPNPYAPAGNAIERTGQMAFAGTISISSETLAAVSREVAISALAVGFTHVVMLGDHGATQGVIREVSEVLDAEWRAKGGRVFFIPVYQEGEDRMREILAARDVPRDRTTPIDDASEMMALDRGNRWVRPDELAADIAAVASANLGQQFIDGKIEVAVARIRELVQ
;
A
#
# COMPACT_ATOMS: atom_id res chain seq x y z
N MET A 1 -6.47 -0.98 10.55
CA MET A 1 -5.19 -1.66 10.89
C MET A 1 -4.68 -1.20 12.26
N ALA A 2 -4.27 0.04 12.47
CA ALA A 2 -3.80 0.52 13.79
C ALA A 2 -4.88 0.36 14.89
N GLU A 3 -6.13 0.70 14.60
CA GLU A 3 -7.26 0.48 15.52
C GLU A 3 -7.44 -1.00 15.91
N THR A 4 -7.23 -1.92 14.98
CA THR A 4 -7.33 -3.37 15.22
C THR A 4 -6.18 -3.92 16.07
N LEU A 5 -5.02 -3.28 16.00
CA LEU A 5 -3.86 -3.61 16.85
C LEU A 5 -4.04 -3.08 18.28
N GLY A 6 -4.60 -1.89 18.43
CA GLY A 6 -4.97 -1.29 19.72
C GLY A 6 -3.89 -0.44 20.38
N ASP A 7 -2.62 -0.74 20.12
CA ASP A 7 -1.43 -0.09 20.67
C ASP A 7 -0.49 0.47 19.59
N ALA A 8 -1.02 0.73 18.42
CA ALA A 8 -0.29 1.21 17.26
C ALA A 8 -0.79 2.58 16.79
N LEU A 9 0.12 3.37 16.22
CA LEU A 9 -0.20 4.62 15.54
C LEU A 9 0.10 4.47 14.03
N ALA A 10 -0.75 5.06 13.20
CA ALA A 10 -0.48 5.23 11.79
C ALA A 10 0.07 6.64 11.54
N TYR A 11 1.27 6.73 10.97
CA TYR A 11 1.78 8.00 10.44
C TYR A 11 1.01 8.36 9.15
N PRO A 12 0.97 9.66 8.80
CA PRO A 12 0.38 10.08 7.53
C PRO A 12 1.01 9.33 6.35
N PRO A 13 0.21 8.79 5.42
CA PRO A 13 0.75 8.08 4.28
C PRO A 13 1.55 9.03 3.38
N ASN A 14 2.66 8.54 2.82
CA ASN A 14 3.35 9.22 1.73
C ASN A 14 2.59 8.92 0.42
N PRO A 15 1.99 9.93 -0.23
CA PRO A 15 1.20 9.72 -1.45
C PRO A 15 2.05 9.58 -2.72
N TYR A 16 3.38 9.69 -2.62
CA TYR A 16 4.25 9.69 -3.78
C TYR A 16 5.05 8.39 -3.89
N ALA A 17 5.20 7.91 -5.12
CA ALA A 17 5.93 6.70 -5.45
C ALA A 17 6.85 6.92 -6.67
N PRO A 18 7.85 6.05 -6.90
CA PRO A 18 8.57 6.00 -8.17
C PRO A 18 7.63 5.50 -9.28
N ALA A 19 7.02 6.43 -10.01
CA ALA A 19 5.98 6.15 -11.00
C ALA A 19 6.47 6.25 -12.45
N GLY A 20 7.75 6.52 -12.67
CA GLY A 20 8.37 6.67 -13.97
C GLY A 20 9.22 7.95 -14.09
N ASN A 21 9.77 8.18 -15.29
CA ASN A 21 10.58 9.34 -15.57
C ASN A 21 9.68 10.54 -15.93
N ALA A 22 9.75 11.60 -15.12
CA ALA A 22 8.93 12.79 -15.31
C ALA A 22 9.32 13.61 -16.55
N ILE A 23 10.60 13.62 -16.93
CA ILE A 23 11.12 14.39 -18.08
C ILE A 23 10.76 13.68 -19.39
N GLU A 24 11.02 12.38 -19.45
CA GLU A 24 10.75 11.55 -20.64
C GLU A 24 9.30 11.09 -20.72
N ARG A 25 8.52 11.32 -19.68
CA ARG A 25 7.12 10.89 -19.55
C ARG A 25 6.91 9.39 -19.79
N THR A 26 7.83 8.58 -19.25
CA THR A 26 7.73 7.10 -19.31
C THR A 26 7.05 6.52 -18.08
N GLY A 27 6.65 5.25 -18.16
CA GLY A 27 5.89 4.59 -17.10
C GLY A 27 4.54 5.27 -16.86
N GLN A 28 4.12 5.35 -15.61
CA GLN A 28 2.85 6.00 -15.22
C GLN A 28 2.84 7.51 -15.50
N MET A 29 4.01 8.13 -15.70
CA MET A 29 4.12 9.56 -16.09
C MET A 29 3.53 9.85 -17.47
N ALA A 30 3.18 8.84 -18.26
CA ALA A 30 2.40 9.01 -19.50
C ALA A 30 0.97 9.49 -19.23
N PHE A 31 0.42 9.24 -18.05
CA PHE A 31 -0.94 9.64 -17.68
C PHE A 31 -0.94 11.03 -17.03
N ALA A 32 -1.93 11.84 -17.39
CA ALA A 32 -2.10 13.17 -16.82
C ALA A 32 -2.42 13.11 -15.32
N GLY A 33 -1.76 13.98 -14.55
CA GLY A 33 -1.95 14.04 -13.10
C GLY A 33 -1.01 13.16 -12.28
N THR A 34 -0.25 12.25 -12.91
CA THR A 34 0.75 11.44 -12.21
C THR A 34 1.88 12.31 -11.69
N ILE A 35 2.28 12.08 -10.45
CA ILE A 35 3.47 12.66 -9.81
C ILE A 35 4.41 11.52 -9.46
N SER A 36 5.69 11.67 -9.85
CA SER A 36 6.73 10.70 -9.54
C SER A 36 7.82 11.32 -8.68
N ILE A 37 8.34 10.57 -7.74
CA ILE A 37 9.59 10.88 -7.03
C ILE A 37 10.64 9.80 -7.36
N SER A 38 11.91 10.08 -7.08
CA SER A 38 12.94 9.06 -7.25
C SER A 38 12.90 8.02 -6.11
N SER A 39 13.47 6.84 -6.36
CA SER A 39 13.63 5.81 -5.34
C SER A 39 14.47 6.30 -4.15
N GLU A 40 15.51 7.12 -4.43
CA GLU A 40 16.36 7.73 -3.41
C GLU A 40 15.56 8.70 -2.52
N THR A 41 14.68 9.50 -3.12
CA THR A 41 13.82 10.42 -2.36
C THR A 41 12.83 9.62 -1.48
N LEU A 42 12.22 8.57 -2.02
CA LEU A 42 11.34 7.69 -1.23
C LEU A 42 12.10 7.04 -0.07
N ALA A 43 13.31 6.51 -0.33
CA ALA A 43 14.14 5.90 0.69
C ALA A 43 14.52 6.90 1.80
N ALA A 44 14.92 8.13 1.42
CA ALA A 44 15.28 9.16 2.38
C ALA A 44 14.09 9.53 3.29
N VAL A 45 12.93 9.81 2.71
CA VAL A 45 11.72 10.14 3.49
C VAL A 45 11.32 8.98 4.40
N SER A 46 11.28 7.74 3.88
CA SER A 46 10.92 6.55 4.66
C SER A 46 11.88 6.34 5.84
N ARG A 47 13.20 6.53 5.60
CA ARG A 47 14.23 6.42 6.62
C ARG A 47 14.06 7.48 7.72
N GLU A 48 13.89 8.75 7.36
CA GLU A 48 13.79 9.84 8.33
C GLU A 48 12.54 9.75 9.19
N VAL A 49 11.41 9.36 8.60
CA VAL A 49 10.15 9.13 9.34
C VAL A 49 10.30 7.99 10.34
N ALA A 50 10.90 6.86 9.93
CA ALA A 50 11.13 5.73 10.82
C ALA A 50 12.08 6.06 11.97
N ILE A 51 13.19 6.76 11.68
CA ILE A 51 14.13 7.21 12.71
C ILE A 51 13.44 8.14 13.70
N SER A 52 12.60 9.04 13.22
CA SER A 52 11.83 9.95 14.08
C SER A 52 10.90 9.20 15.03
N ALA A 53 10.23 8.15 14.53
CA ALA A 53 9.39 7.30 15.37
C ALA A 53 10.20 6.56 16.44
N LEU A 54 11.33 5.96 16.06
CA LEU A 54 12.20 5.26 16.99
C LEU A 54 12.81 6.22 18.04
N ALA A 55 13.18 7.42 17.63
CA ALA A 55 13.79 8.41 18.51
C ALA A 55 12.84 8.93 19.61
N VAL A 56 11.53 8.95 19.35
CA VAL A 56 10.53 9.35 20.36
C VAL A 56 10.03 8.18 21.22
N GLY A 57 10.59 6.97 21.04
CA GLY A 57 10.37 5.84 21.95
C GLY A 57 9.49 4.72 21.40
N PHE A 58 9.09 4.74 20.13
CA PHE A 58 8.48 3.55 19.53
C PHE A 58 9.52 2.44 19.44
N THR A 59 9.16 1.26 19.89
CA THR A 59 10.03 0.08 19.87
C THR A 59 9.93 -0.72 18.56
N HIS A 60 8.82 -0.57 17.85
CA HIS A 60 8.55 -1.24 16.59
C HIS A 60 8.06 -0.24 15.54
N VAL A 61 8.70 -0.26 14.38
CA VAL A 61 8.23 0.46 13.19
C VAL A 61 7.93 -0.55 12.10
N VAL A 62 6.73 -0.46 11.54
CA VAL A 62 6.30 -1.31 10.43
C VAL A 62 6.18 -0.45 9.18
N MET A 63 6.90 -0.86 8.13
CA MET A 63 6.83 -0.25 6.80
C MET A 63 5.99 -1.12 5.88
N LEU A 64 5.02 -0.52 5.26
CA LEU A 64 4.18 -1.16 4.25
C LEU A 64 3.81 -0.14 3.16
N GLY A 65 3.52 -0.62 1.97
CA GLY A 65 3.11 0.23 0.86
C GLY A 65 2.19 -0.52 -0.09
N ASP A 66 1.29 0.20 -0.72
CA ASP A 66 0.30 -0.34 -1.66
C ASP A 66 0.61 0.07 -3.11
N HIS A 67 1.89 0.02 -3.49
CA HIS A 67 2.35 0.28 -4.85
C HIS A 67 3.57 -0.58 -5.18
N GLY A 68 3.55 -1.28 -6.32
CA GLY A 68 4.60 -2.23 -6.70
C GLY A 68 6.02 -1.64 -6.70
N ALA A 69 6.20 -0.44 -7.24
CA ALA A 69 7.52 0.21 -7.32
C ALA A 69 8.10 0.65 -5.97
N THR A 70 7.31 0.71 -4.90
CA THR A 70 7.80 1.08 -3.57
C THR A 70 8.37 -0.11 -2.80
N GLN A 71 7.96 -1.36 -3.13
CA GLN A 71 8.21 -2.55 -2.32
C GLN A 71 9.71 -2.81 -2.07
N GLY A 72 10.52 -2.76 -3.11
CA GLY A 72 11.98 -2.97 -2.99
C GLY A 72 12.64 -1.90 -2.12
N VAL A 73 12.26 -0.64 -2.35
CA VAL A 73 12.85 0.51 -1.65
C VAL A 73 12.55 0.47 -0.15
N ILE A 74 11.29 0.30 0.24
CA ILE A 74 10.93 0.31 1.67
C ILE A 74 11.40 -0.94 2.40
N ARG A 75 11.53 -2.08 1.70
CA ARG A 75 12.16 -3.30 2.25
C ARG A 75 13.61 -3.04 2.59
N GLU A 76 14.41 -2.53 1.64
CA GLU A 76 15.83 -2.23 1.85
C GLU A 76 16.02 -1.25 3.01
N VAL A 77 15.24 -0.16 3.06
CA VAL A 77 15.28 0.79 4.17
C VAL A 77 14.97 0.12 5.50
N SER A 78 13.98 -0.76 5.55
CA SER A 78 13.61 -1.46 6.80
C SER A 78 14.70 -2.39 7.28
N GLU A 79 15.34 -3.15 6.38
CA GLU A 79 16.44 -4.06 6.71
C GLU A 79 17.67 -3.32 7.27
N VAL A 80 18.04 -2.22 6.63
CA VAL A 80 19.15 -1.37 7.09
C VAL A 80 18.84 -0.77 8.46
N LEU A 81 17.65 -0.23 8.67
CA LEU A 81 17.25 0.36 9.94
C LEU A 81 17.10 -0.67 11.06
N ASP A 82 16.57 -1.86 10.78
CA ASP A 82 16.47 -2.93 11.78
C ASP A 82 17.87 -3.33 12.26
N ALA A 83 18.85 -3.45 11.36
CA ALA A 83 20.23 -3.74 11.72
C ALA A 83 20.85 -2.63 12.60
N GLU A 84 20.60 -1.35 12.27
CA GLU A 84 21.14 -0.20 13.00
C GLU A 84 20.51 -0.01 14.40
N TRP A 85 19.24 -0.36 14.56
CA TRP A 85 18.46 -0.04 15.76
C TRP A 85 18.26 -1.21 16.71
N ARG A 86 18.46 -2.44 16.26
CA ARG A 86 18.29 -3.65 17.08
C ARG A 86 19.08 -3.61 18.39
N ALA A 87 20.33 -3.18 18.36
CA ALA A 87 21.16 -3.03 19.54
C ALA A 87 20.70 -1.90 20.48
N LYS A 88 19.87 -0.99 19.99
CA LYS A 88 19.27 0.14 20.73
C LYS A 88 17.88 -0.17 21.26
N GLY A 89 17.38 -1.40 21.05
CA GLY A 89 16.03 -1.83 21.46
C GLY A 89 14.92 -1.49 20.48
N GLY A 90 15.25 -0.96 19.31
CA GLY A 90 14.28 -0.68 18.23
C GLY A 90 14.25 -1.79 17.19
N ARG A 91 13.10 -2.01 16.59
CA ARG A 91 12.91 -2.96 15.47
C ARG A 91 12.21 -2.28 14.32
N VAL A 92 12.61 -2.63 13.10
CA VAL A 92 11.96 -2.14 11.88
C VAL A 92 11.63 -3.30 10.98
N PHE A 93 10.39 -3.39 10.54
CA PHE A 93 9.89 -4.50 9.74
C PHE A 93 9.28 -3.99 8.44
N PHE A 94 9.52 -4.71 7.36
CA PHE A 94 8.76 -4.60 6.12
C PHE A 94 7.70 -5.68 6.05
N ILE A 95 6.49 -5.31 5.63
CA ILE A 95 5.41 -6.27 5.38
C ILE A 95 5.01 -6.18 3.90
N PRO A 96 5.03 -7.30 3.15
CA PRO A 96 4.70 -7.33 1.73
C PRO A 96 3.18 -7.34 1.50
N VAL A 97 2.47 -6.40 2.14
CA VAL A 97 1.01 -6.33 2.08
C VAL A 97 0.47 -6.14 0.66
N TYR A 98 1.27 -5.54 -0.21
CA TYR A 98 0.94 -5.38 -1.63
C TYR A 98 0.76 -6.76 -2.31
N GLN A 99 1.76 -7.65 -2.23
CA GLN A 99 1.68 -8.97 -2.86
C GLN A 99 0.65 -9.88 -2.19
N GLU A 100 0.67 -9.96 -0.86
CA GLU A 100 -0.24 -10.82 -0.10
C GLU A 100 -1.69 -10.34 -0.20
N GLY A 101 -1.91 -9.03 -0.26
CA GLY A 101 -3.22 -8.44 -0.50
C GLY A 101 -3.74 -8.70 -1.92
N GLU A 102 -2.86 -8.60 -2.93
CA GLU A 102 -3.22 -8.97 -4.31
C GLU A 102 -3.65 -10.44 -4.43
N ASP A 103 -2.98 -11.35 -3.75
CA ASP A 103 -3.35 -12.77 -3.78
C ASP A 103 -4.76 -12.96 -3.18
N ARG A 104 -5.05 -12.28 -2.08
CA ARG A 104 -6.37 -12.29 -1.47
C ARG A 104 -7.46 -11.69 -2.36
N MET A 105 -7.17 -10.57 -3.03
CA MET A 105 -8.08 -9.96 -4.00
C MET A 105 -8.35 -10.89 -5.18
N ARG A 106 -7.32 -11.56 -5.71
CA ARG A 106 -7.47 -12.55 -6.78
C ARG A 106 -8.39 -13.72 -6.39
N GLU A 107 -8.29 -14.21 -5.16
CA GLU A 107 -9.20 -15.24 -4.64
C GLU A 107 -10.66 -14.74 -4.63
N ILE A 108 -10.88 -13.52 -4.14
CA ILE A 108 -12.20 -12.89 -4.10
C ILE A 108 -12.79 -12.71 -5.51
N LEU A 109 -11.98 -12.32 -6.49
CA LEU A 109 -12.41 -12.13 -7.87
C LEU A 109 -12.59 -13.44 -8.62
N ALA A 110 -11.74 -14.44 -8.36
CA ALA A 110 -11.89 -15.78 -8.95
C ALA A 110 -13.20 -16.45 -8.54
N ALA A 111 -13.66 -16.21 -7.30
CA ALA A 111 -14.97 -16.69 -6.84
C ALA A 111 -16.17 -16.00 -7.56
N ARG A 112 -15.90 -14.98 -8.38
CA ARG A 112 -16.88 -14.23 -9.21
C ARG A 112 -16.65 -14.43 -10.71
N ASP A 113 -15.84 -15.43 -11.09
CA ASP A 113 -15.49 -15.73 -12.49
C ASP A 113 -14.79 -14.58 -13.23
N VAL A 114 -14.10 -13.68 -12.50
CA VAL A 114 -13.35 -12.56 -13.09
C VAL A 114 -12.00 -13.05 -13.60
N PRO A 115 -11.66 -12.82 -14.89
CA PRO A 115 -10.36 -13.20 -15.44
C PRO A 115 -9.18 -12.45 -14.78
N ARG A 116 -8.04 -13.11 -14.69
CA ARG A 116 -6.83 -12.58 -14.04
C ARG A 116 -6.31 -11.27 -14.64
N ASP A 117 -6.41 -11.11 -15.94
CA ASP A 117 -5.98 -9.91 -16.67
C ASP A 117 -6.89 -8.69 -16.42
N ARG A 118 -8.01 -8.87 -15.73
CA ARG A 118 -8.97 -7.82 -15.38
C ARG A 118 -8.93 -7.41 -13.91
N THR A 119 -8.07 -8.04 -13.12
CA THR A 119 -8.03 -7.83 -11.67
C THR A 119 -7.68 -6.39 -11.31
N THR A 120 -6.55 -5.87 -11.78
CA THR A 120 -6.03 -4.56 -11.38
C THR A 120 -6.98 -3.38 -11.65
N PRO A 121 -7.62 -3.24 -12.83
CA PRO A 121 -8.57 -2.14 -13.02
C PRO A 121 -9.83 -2.24 -12.16
N ILE A 122 -10.22 -3.46 -11.75
CA ILE A 122 -11.41 -3.68 -10.91
C ILE A 122 -11.10 -3.39 -9.45
N ASP A 123 -9.92 -3.80 -8.95
CA ASP A 123 -9.52 -3.55 -7.57
C ASP A 123 -9.31 -2.05 -7.32
N ASP A 124 -8.53 -1.37 -8.15
CA ASP A 124 -8.29 0.07 -8.05
C ASP A 124 -9.62 0.86 -8.03
N ALA A 125 -10.50 0.61 -9.00
CA ALA A 125 -11.79 1.27 -9.07
C ALA A 125 -12.65 0.97 -7.83
N SER A 126 -12.69 -0.28 -7.38
CA SER A 126 -13.51 -0.70 -6.24
C SER A 126 -13.00 -0.10 -4.93
N GLU A 127 -11.70 -0.13 -4.67
CA GLU A 127 -11.11 0.45 -3.47
C GLU A 127 -11.31 1.97 -3.43
N MET A 128 -11.12 2.65 -4.55
CA MET A 128 -11.40 4.08 -4.66
C MET A 128 -12.88 4.40 -4.40
N MET A 129 -13.82 3.58 -4.89
CA MET A 129 -15.24 3.73 -4.59
C MET A 129 -15.54 3.51 -3.10
N ALA A 130 -14.87 2.56 -2.44
CA ALA A 130 -15.05 2.29 -1.01
C ALA A 130 -14.55 3.45 -0.13
N LEU A 131 -13.47 4.13 -0.54
CA LEU A 131 -12.87 5.25 0.19
C LEU A 131 -13.53 6.59 -0.13
N ASP A 132 -14.13 6.73 -1.29
CA ASP A 132 -14.76 7.97 -1.77
C ASP A 132 -16.17 8.16 -1.22
N ARG A 133 -16.26 8.65 -0.01
CA ARG A 133 -17.56 8.95 0.64
C ARG A 133 -18.43 9.97 -0.09
N GLY A 134 -17.88 10.65 -1.08
CA GLY A 134 -18.58 11.68 -1.87
C GLY A 134 -18.90 11.26 -3.30
N ASN A 135 -18.53 10.06 -3.72
CA ASN A 135 -18.63 9.56 -5.10
C ASN A 135 -18.07 10.53 -6.16
N ARG A 136 -16.89 11.09 -5.89
CA ARG A 136 -16.28 12.13 -6.74
C ARG A 136 -14.97 11.68 -7.40
N TRP A 137 -14.33 10.64 -6.89
CA TRP A 137 -13.01 10.20 -7.36
C TRP A 137 -13.14 9.24 -8.53
N VAL A 138 -14.12 8.35 -8.48
CA VAL A 138 -14.43 7.42 -9.57
C VAL A 138 -15.63 7.94 -10.34
N ARG A 139 -15.52 7.94 -11.66
CA ARG A 139 -16.59 8.27 -12.58
C ARG A 139 -17.05 6.98 -13.26
N PRO A 140 -18.11 6.33 -12.77
CA PRO A 140 -18.53 5.03 -13.27
C PRO A 140 -18.85 5.03 -14.77
N ASP A 141 -19.37 6.13 -15.29
CA ASP A 141 -19.72 6.28 -16.71
C ASP A 141 -18.48 6.36 -17.63
N GLU A 142 -17.29 6.61 -17.07
CA GLU A 142 -16.02 6.65 -17.81
C GLU A 142 -15.23 5.33 -17.69
N LEU A 143 -15.67 4.39 -16.86
CA LEU A 143 -15.05 3.07 -16.77
C LEU A 143 -15.40 2.22 -18.00
N ALA A 144 -14.47 1.34 -18.39
CA ALA A 144 -14.79 0.30 -19.37
C ALA A 144 -15.96 -0.56 -18.87
N ALA A 145 -16.85 -0.94 -19.77
CA ALA A 145 -18.13 -1.57 -19.41
C ALA A 145 -17.96 -2.88 -18.59
N ASP A 146 -16.94 -3.64 -18.87
CA ASP A 146 -16.59 -4.87 -18.17
C ASP A 146 -16.08 -4.60 -16.74
N ILE A 147 -15.39 -3.49 -16.52
CA ILE A 147 -14.94 -3.05 -15.19
C ILE A 147 -16.15 -2.49 -14.41
N ALA A 148 -16.93 -1.60 -15.03
CA ALA A 148 -18.13 -1.02 -14.42
C ALA A 148 -19.16 -2.07 -13.98
N ALA A 149 -19.22 -3.21 -14.67
CA ALA A 149 -20.14 -4.31 -14.34
C ALA A 149 -19.78 -5.03 -13.04
N VAL A 150 -18.52 -4.98 -12.58
CA VAL A 150 -18.01 -5.74 -11.44
C VAL A 150 -17.57 -4.81 -10.29
N ALA A 151 -16.93 -3.70 -10.62
CA ALA A 151 -16.40 -2.76 -9.62
C ALA A 151 -17.51 -2.17 -8.75
N SER A 152 -17.29 -2.12 -7.44
CA SER A 152 -18.24 -1.54 -6.50
C SER A 152 -17.58 -1.19 -5.16
N ALA A 153 -18.14 -0.24 -4.43
CA ALA A 153 -17.69 0.12 -3.10
C ALA A 153 -17.70 -1.06 -2.11
N ASN A 154 -18.69 -1.95 -2.23
CA ASN A 154 -18.77 -3.14 -1.39
C ASN A 154 -17.63 -4.13 -1.67
N LEU A 155 -17.28 -4.31 -2.94
CA LEU A 155 -16.16 -5.14 -3.34
C LEU A 155 -14.83 -4.53 -2.88
N GLY A 156 -14.67 -3.23 -3.04
CA GLY A 156 -13.49 -2.50 -2.56
C GLY A 156 -13.32 -2.59 -1.04
N GLN A 157 -14.42 -2.54 -0.28
CA GLN A 157 -14.34 -2.75 1.16
C GLN A 157 -13.84 -4.16 1.52
N GLN A 158 -14.27 -5.20 0.78
CA GLN A 158 -13.76 -6.56 0.98
C GLN A 158 -12.27 -6.67 0.70
N PHE A 159 -11.76 -5.96 -0.31
CA PHE A 159 -10.32 -5.92 -0.62
C PHE A 159 -9.54 -5.23 0.51
N ILE A 160 -10.01 -4.07 0.96
CA ILE A 160 -9.41 -3.31 2.06
C ILE A 160 -9.39 -4.17 3.35
N ASP A 161 -10.49 -4.82 3.67
CA ASP A 161 -10.59 -5.68 4.85
C ASP A 161 -9.60 -6.86 4.75
N GLY A 162 -9.49 -7.49 3.58
CA GLY A 162 -8.52 -8.57 3.34
C GLY A 162 -7.06 -8.11 3.48
N LYS A 163 -6.71 -6.93 2.97
CA LYS A 163 -5.38 -6.32 3.17
C LYS A 163 -5.10 -6.02 4.65
N ILE A 164 -6.11 -5.55 5.38
CA ILE A 164 -6.00 -5.28 6.82
C ILE A 164 -5.79 -6.58 7.60
N GLU A 165 -6.54 -7.62 7.31
CA GLU A 165 -6.40 -8.94 7.96
C GLU A 165 -4.99 -9.50 7.79
N VAL A 166 -4.48 -9.52 6.55
CA VAL A 166 -3.14 -9.98 6.23
C VAL A 166 -2.08 -9.17 6.99
N ALA A 167 -2.16 -7.85 6.92
CA ALA A 167 -1.19 -6.98 7.59
C ALA A 167 -1.20 -7.13 9.11
N VAL A 168 -2.38 -7.18 9.74
CA VAL A 168 -2.51 -7.35 11.19
C VAL A 168 -1.97 -8.70 11.64
N ALA A 169 -2.24 -9.79 10.90
CA ALA A 169 -1.68 -11.10 11.20
C ALA A 169 -0.14 -11.06 11.18
N ARG A 170 0.44 -10.49 10.12
CA ARG A 170 1.90 -10.36 10.00
C ARG A 170 2.53 -9.49 11.08
N ILE A 171 1.91 -8.35 11.41
CA ILE A 171 2.41 -7.49 12.49
C ILE A 171 2.45 -8.27 13.80
N ARG A 172 1.37 -8.98 14.15
CA ARG A 172 1.32 -9.75 15.38
C ARG A 172 2.37 -10.86 15.46
N GLU A 173 2.71 -11.49 14.33
CA GLU A 173 3.79 -12.48 14.26
C GLU A 173 5.17 -11.86 14.50
N LEU A 174 5.39 -10.62 14.03
CA LEU A 174 6.69 -9.95 14.09
C LEU A 174 6.98 -9.25 15.42
N VAL A 175 5.95 -8.84 16.16
CA VAL A 175 6.11 -8.07 17.40
C VAL A 175 5.96 -8.90 18.68
N GLN A 176 5.81 -10.24 18.53
CA GLN A 176 5.88 -11.20 19.64
C GLN A 176 7.33 -11.42 20.06
#